data_1901e63384f160ac54372bc2018f86b0
#
_entry.id   1901e63384f160ac54372bc2018f86b0
#
_cell.length_a   1.000
_cell.length_b   1.000
_cell.length_c   1.000
_cell.angle_alpha   90.00
_cell.angle_beta   90.00
_cell.angle_gamma   90.00
#
_symmetry.space_group_name_H-M   'P 1'
#
loop_
_entity.id
_entity.type
_entity.pdbx_description
1 polymer ?
#
loop_
_entity_poly.entity_id
_entity_poly.type
_entity_poly.pdbx_seq_one_letter_code
_entity_poly.pdbx_strand_id
1 'polypeptide(L)'
;MRAVGVRRGTHLLFAPTAPPEVGGLVALACLRLLAGLIWLYNVVWKMPPDFGERSNSGLYHFTHLAIEHPVFKPFSWLIEHAVLPYFTAFGWGVLFAESALAVLLLTGTAVRLAALIGIGQSVAIGLSVAESPGEWPWSYAMLIGIHVVLLLAPTTRYAAVDALRAATAPTEARAAARLLVGGWGIALGLIGIIGVWRSLAGGQPANVGIRPLEFSLGDYNLRGALLLIAISLAMLAAAKLGLRILAVAAAAVAVVAAISIYLQIGRTGVWLGGTLTTAAVFVCAAVVGLAAGSRMTWVEGA
;
A
#
# COMPACT_ATOMS: atom_id res chain seq x y z
N MET A 1 -34.52 -25.40 -22.20
CA MET A 1 -33.89 -24.11 -21.92
C MET A 1 -32.55 -24.20 -21.09
N ARG A 2 -31.83 -25.34 -21.00
CA ARG A 2 -30.59 -25.46 -20.23
C ARG A 2 -29.28 -25.44 -21.06
N ALA A 3 -29.33 -25.39 -22.37
CA ALA A 3 -28.13 -25.47 -23.25
C ALA A 3 -27.48 -24.11 -23.57
N VAL A 4 -28.15 -22.98 -23.29
CA VAL A 4 -27.65 -21.63 -23.63
C VAL A 4 -26.59 -21.10 -22.64
N GLY A 5 -26.62 -21.54 -21.38
CA GLY A 5 -25.70 -21.06 -20.35
C GLY A 5 -24.28 -21.63 -20.47
N VAL A 6 -24.13 -22.89 -20.85
CA VAL A 6 -22.82 -23.56 -20.95
C VAL A 6 -22.00 -23.06 -22.16
N ARG A 7 -22.66 -22.77 -23.29
CA ARG A 7 -21.97 -22.21 -24.46
C ARG A 7 -21.44 -20.79 -24.26
N ARG A 8 -22.10 -19.97 -23.44
CA ARG A 8 -21.59 -18.61 -23.09
C ARG A 8 -20.31 -18.66 -22.25
N GLY A 9 -20.20 -19.61 -21.31
CA GLY A 9 -19.03 -19.73 -20.43
C GLY A 9 -17.76 -20.17 -21.16
N THR A 10 -17.89 -21.17 -22.07
CA THR A 10 -16.75 -21.65 -22.86
C THR A 10 -16.27 -20.65 -23.90
N HIS A 11 -17.17 -19.85 -24.48
CA HIS A 11 -16.81 -18.78 -25.41
C HIS A 11 -16.02 -17.67 -24.76
N LEU A 12 -16.28 -17.37 -23.48
CA LEU A 12 -15.55 -16.35 -22.70
C LEU A 12 -14.09 -16.74 -22.46
N LEU A 13 -13.79 -18.03 -22.26
CA LEU A 13 -12.43 -18.53 -21.99
C LEU A 13 -11.53 -18.49 -23.25
N PHE A 14 -12.11 -18.62 -24.44
CA PHE A 14 -11.35 -18.72 -25.69
C PHE A 14 -11.55 -17.51 -26.63
N ALA A 15 -12.41 -16.56 -26.24
CA ALA A 15 -12.59 -15.33 -27.01
C ALA A 15 -11.40 -14.40 -26.84
N PRO A 16 -10.96 -13.66 -27.86
CA PRO A 16 -10.01 -12.58 -27.71
C PRO A 16 -10.52 -11.56 -26.67
N THR A 17 -9.61 -11.01 -25.89
CA THR A 17 -9.96 -9.96 -24.92
C THR A 17 -10.50 -8.72 -25.65
N ALA A 18 -11.70 -8.29 -25.26
CA ALA A 18 -12.29 -7.04 -25.74
C ALA A 18 -11.58 -5.82 -25.13
N PRO A 19 -11.76 -4.61 -25.69
CA PRO A 19 -11.33 -3.38 -25.03
C PRO A 19 -11.80 -3.33 -23.58
N PRO A 20 -11.06 -2.68 -22.65
CA PRO A 20 -11.33 -2.78 -21.22
C PRO A 20 -12.73 -2.23 -20.89
N GLU A 21 -13.65 -3.14 -20.67
CA GLU A 21 -14.92 -2.89 -20.01
C GLU A 21 -14.69 -2.70 -18.51
N VAL A 22 -15.74 -2.38 -17.75
CA VAL A 22 -15.68 -2.17 -16.29
C VAL A 22 -14.93 -3.30 -15.58
N GLY A 23 -15.13 -4.56 -16.00
CA GLY A 23 -14.41 -5.71 -15.45
C GLY A 23 -12.89 -5.63 -15.63
N GLY A 24 -12.42 -5.17 -16.77
CA GLY A 24 -10.99 -4.96 -17.03
C GLY A 24 -10.40 -3.86 -16.16
N LEU A 25 -11.14 -2.76 -15.94
CA LEU A 25 -10.68 -1.68 -15.06
C LEU A 25 -10.61 -2.12 -13.59
N VAL A 26 -11.55 -2.96 -13.14
CA VAL A 26 -11.51 -3.56 -11.80
C VAL A 26 -10.31 -4.50 -11.67
N ALA A 27 -10.04 -5.36 -12.65
CA ALA A 27 -8.88 -6.25 -12.64
C ALA A 27 -7.56 -5.47 -12.55
N LEU A 28 -7.42 -4.38 -13.30
CA LEU A 28 -6.26 -3.50 -13.24
C LEU A 28 -6.13 -2.80 -11.88
N ALA A 29 -7.25 -2.40 -11.28
CA ALA A 29 -7.25 -1.85 -9.92
C ALA A 29 -6.82 -2.90 -8.88
N CYS A 30 -7.29 -4.15 -9.02
CA CYS A 30 -6.85 -5.27 -8.17
C CYS A 30 -5.35 -5.53 -8.31
N LEU A 31 -4.80 -5.51 -9.53
CA LEU A 31 -3.35 -5.67 -9.76
C LEU A 31 -2.55 -4.55 -9.07
N ARG A 32 -3.04 -3.31 -9.15
CA ARG A 32 -2.43 -2.17 -8.46
C ARG A 32 -2.46 -2.33 -6.94
N LEU A 33 -3.60 -2.75 -6.39
CA LEU A 33 -3.74 -3.02 -4.96
C LEU A 33 -2.82 -4.16 -4.51
N LEU A 34 -2.72 -5.23 -5.29
CA LEU A 34 -1.79 -6.35 -5.02
C LEU A 34 -0.35 -5.85 -4.96
N ALA A 35 0.10 -5.06 -5.94
CA ALA A 35 1.43 -4.48 -5.93
C ALA A 35 1.65 -3.59 -4.69
N GLY A 36 0.65 -2.78 -4.32
CA GLY A 36 0.70 -1.97 -3.10
C GLY A 36 0.81 -2.81 -1.81
N LEU A 37 0.12 -3.96 -1.73
CA LEU A 37 0.21 -4.89 -0.60
C LEU A 37 1.58 -5.58 -0.54
N ILE A 38 2.19 -5.93 -1.68
CA ILE A 38 3.53 -6.49 -1.73
C ILE A 38 4.55 -5.48 -1.18
N TRP A 39 4.47 -4.21 -1.58
CA TRP A 39 5.35 -3.18 -1.04
C TRP A 39 5.07 -2.91 0.45
N LEU A 40 3.81 -2.95 0.88
CA LEU A 40 3.45 -2.82 2.29
C LEU A 40 4.04 -3.95 3.13
N TYR A 41 4.07 -5.18 2.61
CA TYR A 41 4.78 -6.31 3.23
C TYR A 41 6.28 -6.04 3.36
N ASN A 42 6.91 -5.48 2.33
CA ASN A 42 8.33 -5.16 2.35
C ASN A 42 8.72 -4.15 3.45
N VAL A 43 7.81 -3.28 3.87
CA VAL A 43 8.02 -2.33 4.96
C VAL A 43 8.13 -3.00 6.33
N VAL A 44 7.46 -4.15 6.55
CA VAL A 44 7.31 -4.82 7.87
C VAL A 44 8.66 -5.12 8.53
N TRP A 45 9.60 -5.65 7.77
CA TRP A 45 10.86 -6.18 8.31
C TRP A 45 12.03 -5.20 8.27
N LYS A 46 11.83 -3.98 7.78
CA LYS A 46 12.85 -2.93 7.78
C LYS A 46 12.81 -2.13 9.06
N MET A 47 13.51 -2.61 10.07
CA MET A 47 13.46 -2.09 11.44
C MET A 47 14.54 -1.03 11.70
N PRO A 48 14.18 0.27 11.77
CA PRO A 48 15.12 1.30 12.22
C PRO A 48 15.46 1.12 13.72
N PRO A 49 16.57 1.67 14.21
CA PRO A 49 17.42 2.66 13.51
C PRO A 49 18.56 2.06 12.68
N ASP A 50 18.97 0.83 12.91
CA ASP A 50 20.15 0.20 12.30
C ASP A 50 19.81 -0.76 11.16
N PHE A 51 18.55 -1.02 10.89
CA PHE A 51 18.08 -1.87 9.80
C PHE A 51 18.70 -3.27 9.74
N GLY A 52 19.16 -3.77 10.90
CA GLY A 52 19.79 -5.08 11.06
C GLY A 52 21.30 -5.10 10.91
N GLU A 53 21.96 -3.95 10.79
CA GLU A 53 23.43 -3.87 10.62
C GLU A 53 24.18 -4.57 11.74
N ARG A 54 23.81 -4.36 13.01
CA ARG A 54 24.48 -4.97 14.17
C ARG A 54 24.28 -6.47 14.28
N SER A 55 23.20 -7.00 13.75
CA SER A 55 22.84 -8.41 13.86
C SER A 55 23.01 -9.20 12.57
N ASN A 56 23.53 -8.56 11.51
CA ASN A 56 23.56 -9.11 10.16
C ASN A 56 22.22 -9.73 9.75
N SER A 57 21.15 -8.95 9.84
CA SER A 57 19.79 -9.40 9.56
C SER A 57 19.00 -8.33 8.81
N GLY A 58 17.76 -8.64 8.44
CA GLY A 58 16.87 -7.67 7.81
C GLY A 58 17.47 -7.03 6.56
N LEU A 59 17.31 -5.72 6.41
CA LEU A 59 17.75 -5.00 5.20
C LEU A 59 19.27 -5.08 5.01
N TYR A 60 20.06 -5.05 6.09
CA TYR A 60 21.51 -5.15 6.00
C TYR A 60 21.95 -6.48 5.38
N HIS A 61 21.45 -7.59 5.89
CA HIS A 61 21.75 -8.92 5.37
C HIS A 61 21.44 -9.04 3.87
N PHE A 62 20.21 -8.69 3.45
CA PHE A 62 19.83 -8.77 2.04
C PHE A 62 20.64 -7.82 1.12
N THR A 63 21.09 -6.68 1.64
CA THR A 63 21.97 -5.77 0.90
C THR A 63 23.40 -6.36 0.79
N HIS A 64 23.88 -7.01 1.86
CA HIS A 64 25.21 -7.62 1.91
C HIS A 64 25.34 -8.83 0.96
N LEU A 65 24.26 -9.56 0.69
CA LEU A 65 24.23 -10.65 -0.28
C LEU A 65 24.68 -10.22 -1.69
N ALA A 66 24.51 -8.95 -2.05
CA ALA A 66 25.03 -8.41 -3.32
C ALA A 66 26.55 -8.51 -3.45
N ILE A 67 27.27 -8.63 -2.34
CA ILE A 67 28.75 -8.78 -2.30
C ILE A 67 29.10 -10.25 -2.22
N GLU A 68 28.40 -11.02 -1.38
CA GLU A 68 28.64 -12.46 -1.20
C GLU A 68 28.27 -13.27 -2.45
N HIS A 69 27.18 -12.87 -3.16
CA HIS A 69 26.63 -13.55 -4.33
C HIS A 69 26.41 -12.53 -5.48
N PRO A 70 27.48 -12.00 -6.09
CA PRO A 70 27.39 -10.88 -7.02
C PRO A 70 26.72 -11.25 -8.34
N VAL A 71 25.52 -10.75 -8.58
CA VAL A 71 24.81 -10.83 -9.88
C VAL A 71 25.49 -9.95 -10.93
N PHE A 72 25.90 -8.75 -10.53
CA PHE A 72 26.54 -7.75 -11.40
C PHE A 72 27.65 -7.03 -10.64
N LYS A 73 28.91 -7.34 -10.94
CA LYS A 73 30.09 -6.83 -10.22
C LYS A 73 30.12 -5.30 -10.00
N PRO A 74 29.78 -4.45 -10.99
CA PRO A 74 29.74 -3.00 -10.75
C PRO A 74 28.71 -2.59 -9.70
N PHE A 75 27.57 -3.29 -9.60
CA PHE A 75 26.57 -3.05 -8.57
C PHE A 75 27.08 -3.50 -7.19
N SER A 76 27.73 -4.66 -7.10
CA SER A 76 28.35 -5.15 -5.86
C SER A 76 29.41 -4.17 -5.35
N TRP A 77 30.24 -3.65 -6.24
CA TRP A 77 31.22 -2.61 -5.92
C TRP A 77 30.55 -1.35 -5.36
N LEU A 78 29.45 -0.89 -5.98
CA LEU A 78 28.67 0.26 -5.51
C LEU A 78 28.11 0.01 -4.10
N ILE A 79 27.57 -1.19 -3.85
CA ILE A 79 27.05 -1.57 -2.53
C ILE A 79 28.17 -1.51 -1.49
N GLU A 80 29.31 -2.13 -1.76
CA GLU A 80 30.44 -2.21 -0.84
C GLU A 80 31.03 -0.84 -0.50
N HIS A 81 31.23 0.02 -1.52
CA HIS A 81 32.01 1.25 -1.36
C HIS A 81 31.16 2.52 -1.15
N ALA A 82 29.86 2.50 -1.54
CA ALA A 82 29.01 3.67 -1.43
C ALA A 82 27.78 3.46 -0.52
N VAL A 83 27.23 2.23 -0.46
CA VAL A 83 26.02 1.97 0.32
C VAL A 83 26.37 1.55 1.75
N LEU A 84 27.20 0.53 1.94
CA LEU A 84 27.49 -0.01 3.28
C LEU A 84 28.16 1.02 4.21
N PRO A 85 29.10 1.90 3.76
CA PRO A 85 29.66 2.92 4.63
C PRO A 85 28.62 3.93 5.19
N TYR A 86 27.47 4.08 4.52
CA TYR A 86 26.39 4.99 4.91
C TYR A 86 25.06 4.23 5.10
N PHE A 87 25.15 2.99 5.58
CA PHE A 87 24.02 2.06 5.54
C PHE A 87 22.76 2.56 6.26
N THR A 88 22.89 3.18 7.42
CA THR A 88 21.73 3.76 8.15
C THR A 88 20.96 4.78 7.30
N ALA A 89 21.66 5.68 6.59
CA ALA A 89 21.03 6.65 5.71
C ALA A 89 20.35 5.99 4.51
N PHE A 90 21.00 4.99 3.91
CA PHE A 90 20.44 4.15 2.85
C PHE A 90 19.19 3.42 3.33
N GLY A 91 19.22 2.82 4.53
CA GLY A 91 18.08 2.11 5.13
C GLY A 91 16.84 3.01 5.28
N TRP A 92 17.02 4.26 5.75
CA TRP A 92 15.94 5.25 5.77
C TRP A 92 15.42 5.58 4.38
N GLY A 93 16.31 5.74 3.39
CA GLY A 93 15.94 5.99 1.99
C GLY A 93 15.07 4.86 1.42
N VAL A 94 15.48 3.59 1.63
CA VAL A 94 14.71 2.41 1.20
C VAL A 94 13.36 2.36 1.91
N LEU A 95 13.32 2.55 3.24
CA LEU A 95 12.09 2.53 4.01
C LEU A 95 11.08 3.59 3.51
N PHE A 96 11.55 4.82 3.26
CA PHE A 96 10.69 5.87 2.71
C PHE A 96 10.20 5.54 1.30
N ALA A 97 11.09 5.03 0.43
CA ALA A 97 10.72 4.68 -0.94
C ALA A 97 9.65 3.58 -0.98
N GLU A 98 9.82 2.50 -0.22
CA GLU A 98 8.87 1.39 -0.18
C GLU A 98 7.56 1.76 0.52
N SER A 99 7.62 2.55 1.60
CA SER A 99 6.41 3.09 2.24
C SER A 99 5.63 3.99 1.28
N ALA A 100 6.33 4.86 0.53
CA ALA A 100 5.71 5.69 -0.48
C ALA A 100 5.11 4.85 -1.61
N LEU A 101 5.81 3.82 -2.10
CA LEU A 101 5.29 2.88 -3.11
C LEU A 101 3.99 2.22 -2.63
N ALA A 102 3.98 1.69 -1.41
CA ALA A 102 2.79 1.08 -0.83
C ALA A 102 1.63 2.08 -0.79
N VAL A 103 1.85 3.28 -0.25
CA VAL A 103 0.80 4.31 -0.13
C VAL A 103 0.31 4.78 -1.51
N LEU A 104 1.21 5.09 -2.43
CA LEU A 104 0.86 5.59 -3.77
C LEU A 104 0.06 4.55 -4.56
N LEU A 105 0.48 3.28 -4.51
CA LEU A 105 -0.20 2.20 -5.21
C LEU A 105 -1.54 1.85 -4.57
N LEU A 106 -1.61 1.74 -3.25
CA LEU A 106 -2.86 1.42 -2.55
C LEU A 106 -3.91 2.50 -2.76
N THR A 107 -3.53 3.78 -2.65
CA THR A 107 -4.48 4.90 -2.85
C THR A 107 -4.73 5.22 -4.32
N GLY A 108 -3.89 4.73 -5.24
CA GLY A 108 -3.95 5.08 -6.66
C GLY A 108 -3.53 6.51 -6.94
N THR A 109 -2.53 7.00 -6.21
CA THR A 109 -1.96 8.35 -6.36
C THR A 109 -0.67 8.28 -7.16
N ALA A 110 -0.52 9.10 -8.20
CA ALA A 110 0.69 9.19 -9.02
C ALA A 110 1.24 7.80 -9.45
N VAL A 111 0.34 6.90 -9.86
CA VAL A 111 0.64 5.46 -10.08
C VAL A 111 1.77 5.24 -11.08
N ARG A 112 1.88 6.07 -12.12
CA ARG A 112 2.98 5.95 -13.09
C ARG A 112 4.35 6.24 -12.47
N LEU A 113 4.43 7.25 -11.60
CA LEU A 113 5.66 7.54 -10.85
C LEU A 113 5.99 6.39 -9.90
N ALA A 114 5.00 5.90 -9.15
CA ALA A 114 5.17 4.73 -8.29
C ALA A 114 5.64 3.50 -9.08
N ALA A 115 5.08 3.26 -10.27
CA ALA A 115 5.50 2.16 -11.13
C ALA A 115 6.97 2.28 -11.58
N LEU A 116 7.43 3.47 -11.96
CA LEU A 116 8.83 3.71 -12.31
C LEU A 116 9.77 3.46 -11.13
N ILE A 117 9.44 3.98 -9.95
CA ILE A 117 10.21 3.74 -8.73
C ILE A 117 10.20 2.24 -8.39
N GLY A 118 9.03 1.59 -8.51
CA GLY A 118 8.88 0.16 -8.25
C GLY A 118 9.70 -0.72 -9.20
N ILE A 119 9.84 -0.36 -10.48
CA ILE A 119 10.76 -1.02 -11.42
C ILE A 119 12.20 -0.89 -10.91
N GLY A 120 12.64 0.34 -10.57
CA GLY A 120 13.98 0.58 -10.07
C GLY A 120 14.30 -0.22 -8.79
N GLN A 121 13.38 -0.21 -7.82
CA GLN A 121 13.51 -0.98 -6.58
C GLN A 121 13.54 -2.50 -6.85
N SER A 122 12.67 -3.01 -7.72
CA SER A 122 12.66 -4.44 -8.06
C SER A 122 13.94 -4.88 -8.76
N VAL A 123 14.51 -4.03 -9.62
CA VAL A 123 15.83 -4.28 -10.23
C VAL A 123 16.93 -4.28 -9.17
N ALA A 124 16.97 -3.29 -8.27
CA ALA A 124 17.96 -3.22 -7.21
C ALA A 124 17.90 -4.44 -6.28
N ILE A 125 16.69 -4.88 -5.88
CA ILE A 125 16.51 -6.08 -5.08
C ILE A 125 17.00 -7.31 -5.85
N GLY A 126 16.62 -7.48 -7.12
CA GLY A 126 17.08 -8.60 -7.94
C GLY A 126 18.59 -8.64 -8.08
N LEU A 127 19.24 -7.48 -8.28
CA LEU A 127 20.70 -7.39 -8.34
C LEU A 127 21.38 -7.68 -6.98
N SER A 128 20.67 -7.49 -5.88
CA SER A 128 21.19 -7.79 -4.55
C SER A 128 21.16 -9.27 -4.21
N VAL A 129 20.11 -10.00 -4.62
CA VAL A 129 19.83 -11.33 -4.04
C VAL A 129 19.61 -12.46 -5.05
N ALA A 130 19.50 -12.20 -6.36
CA ALA A 130 19.07 -13.21 -7.33
C ALA A 130 19.99 -14.45 -7.44
N GLU A 131 21.27 -14.33 -7.12
CA GLU A 131 22.23 -15.43 -7.08
C GLU A 131 22.40 -16.06 -5.69
N SER A 132 21.62 -15.57 -4.70
CA SER A 132 21.68 -16.09 -3.33
C SER A 132 20.97 -17.44 -3.21
N PRO A 133 21.49 -18.38 -2.39
CA PRO A 133 20.87 -19.69 -2.20
C PRO A 133 19.44 -19.57 -1.68
N GLY A 134 18.52 -20.27 -2.33
CA GLY A 134 17.10 -20.29 -1.95
C GLY A 134 16.25 -19.16 -2.50
N GLU A 135 16.84 -18.21 -3.21
CA GLU A 135 16.11 -17.12 -3.87
C GLU A 135 15.43 -17.59 -5.17
N TRP A 136 14.39 -16.85 -5.54
CA TRP A 136 13.59 -17.13 -6.72
C TRP A 136 13.68 -15.94 -7.70
N PRO A 137 14.70 -15.89 -8.58
CA PRO A 137 14.99 -14.74 -9.42
C PRO A 137 13.82 -14.28 -10.31
N TRP A 138 12.97 -15.21 -10.76
CA TRP A 138 11.80 -14.90 -11.56
C TRP A 138 10.75 -14.05 -10.81
N SER A 139 10.74 -14.06 -9.47
CA SER A 139 9.82 -13.23 -8.68
C SER A 139 10.07 -11.74 -8.89
N TYR A 140 11.33 -11.34 -9.02
CA TYR A 140 11.72 -9.96 -9.31
C TYR A 140 11.34 -9.57 -10.73
N ALA A 141 11.52 -10.48 -11.70
CA ALA A 141 11.06 -10.27 -13.08
C ALA A 141 9.53 -10.10 -13.15
N MET A 142 8.78 -10.91 -12.40
CA MET A 142 7.32 -10.76 -12.29
C MET A 142 6.93 -9.40 -11.69
N LEU A 143 7.60 -8.97 -10.62
CA LEU A 143 7.31 -7.69 -9.98
C LEU A 143 7.61 -6.53 -10.92
N ILE A 144 8.70 -6.58 -11.69
CA ILE A 144 9.00 -5.62 -12.77
C ILE A 144 7.85 -5.64 -13.80
N GLY A 145 7.40 -6.83 -14.25
CA GLY A 145 6.30 -6.98 -15.20
C GLY A 145 5.00 -6.35 -14.70
N ILE A 146 4.66 -6.54 -13.43
CA ILE A 146 3.50 -5.88 -12.79
C ILE A 146 3.64 -4.36 -12.90
N HIS A 147 4.80 -3.81 -12.54
CA HIS A 147 5.01 -2.36 -12.60
C HIS A 147 5.00 -1.81 -14.03
N VAL A 148 5.47 -2.57 -15.02
CA VAL A 148 5.34 -2.20 -16.44
C VAL A 148 3.87 -2.10 -16.84
N VAL A 149 3.02 -3.04 -16.40
CA VAL A 149 1.56 -2.95 -16.61
C VAL A 149 0.99 -1.71 -15.92
N LEU A 150 1.38 -1.43 -14.66
CA LEU A 150 0.92 -0.25 -13.93
C LEU A 150 1.34 1.07 -14.59
N LEU A 151 2.51 1.09 -15.22
CA LEU A 151 3.03 2.26 -15.94
C LEU A 151 2.24 2.55 -17.23
N LEU A 152 1.89 1.50 -17.98
CA LEU A 152 1.37 1.61 -19.35
C LEU A 152 -0.15 1.50 -19.43
N ALA A 153 -0.79 0.68 -18.59
CA ALA A 153 -2.22 0.44 -18.62
C ALA A 153 -3.03 1.49 -17.85
N PRO A 154 -4.34 1.66 -18.11
CA PRO A 154 -5.21 2.63 -17.44
C PRO A 154 -5.65 2.18 -16.05
N THR A 155 -4.70 1.83 -15.17
CA THR A 155 -4.90 1.24 -13.84
C THR A 155 -5.49 2.20 -12.81
N THR A 156 -5.56 3.49 -13.15
CA THR A 156 -6.05 4.57 -12.27
C THR A 156 -7.48 5.01 -12.58
N ARG A 157 -8.15 4.37 -13.55
CA ARG A 157 -9.53 4.72 -13.92
C ARG A 157 -10.58 4.32 -12.89
N TYR A 158 -10.26 3.39 -11.98
CA TYR A 158 -11.18 2.88 -10.96
C TYR A 158 -10.56 2.93 -9.57
N ALA A 159 -11.34 3.40 -8.57
CA ALA A 159 -10.97 3.43 -7.15
C ALA A 159 -9.57 4.01 -6.89
N ALA A 160 -9.25 5.17 -7.48
CA ALA A 160 -7.94 5.80 -7.42
C ALA A 160 -8.04 7.31 -7.21
N VAL A 161 -7.08 7.88 -6.50
CA VAL A 161 -6.93 9.34 -6.37
C VAL A 161 -6.67 9.99 -7.74
N ASP A 162 -5.90 9.34 -8.61
CA ASP A 162 -5.65 9.85 -9.97
C ASP A 162 -6.93 9.92 -10.82
N ALA A 163 -7.95 9.06 -10.56
CA ALA A 163 -9.26 9.21 -11.18
C ALA A 163 -9.96 10.52 -10.78
N LEU A 164 -9.84 10.93 -9.51
CA LEU A 164 -10.36 12.21 -9.03
C LEU A 164 -9.66 13.41 -9.69
N ARG A 165 -8.35 13.29 -9.92
CA ARG A 165 -7.55 14.34 -10.54
C ARG A 165 -7.87 14.48 -12.03
N ALA A 166 -8.19 13.35 -12.70
CA ALA A 166 -8.51 13.29 -14.11
C ALA A 166 -9.97 13.70 -14.43
N ALA A 167 -10.87 13.68 -13.44
CA ALA A 167 -12.26 14.05 -13.63
C ALA A 167 -12.38 15.56 -13.95
N THR A 168 -12.98 15.88 -15.09
CA THR A 168 -13.17 17.26 -15.57
C THR A 168 -14.52 17.85 -15.15
N ALA A 169 -15.56 17.01 -15.11
CA ALA A 169 -16.88 17.44 -14.66
C ALA A 169 -17.01 17.39 -13.13
N PRO A 170 -17.57 18.42 -12.48
CA PRO A 170 -17.73 18.46 -11.02
C PRO A 170 -18.60 17.30 -10.48
N THR A 171 -19.60 16.87 -11.23
CA THR A 171 -20.48 15.74 -10.86
C THR A 171 -19.72 14.41 -10.87
N GLU A 172 -18.90 14.16 -11.89
CA GLU A 172 -18.02 12.99 -12.01
C GLU A 172 -16.98 12.97 -10.87
N ALA A 173 -16.34 14.11 -10.62
CA ALA A 173 -15.36 14.24 -9.55
C ALA A 173 -15.97 13.94 -8.16
N ARG A 174 -17.19 14.43 -7.89
CA ARG A 174 -17.90 14.14 -6.64
C ARG A 174 -18.29 12.66 -6.53
N ALA A 175 -18.78 12.05 -7.60
CA ALA A 175 -19.13 10.63 -7.62
C ALA A 175 -17.90 9.75 -7.35
N ALA A 176 -16.79 10.03 -8.03
CA ALA A 176 -15.52 9.33 -7.82
C ALA A 176 -14.97 9.55 -6.39
N ALA A 177 -15.09 10.77 -5.83
CA ALA A 177 -14.69 11.06 -4.45
C ALA A 177 -15.50 10.25 -3.43
N ARG A 178 -16.82 10.20 -3.61
CA ARG A 178 -17.72 9.41 -2.73
C ARG A 178 -17.40 7.91 -2.81
N LEU A 179 -17.19 7.38 -4.01
CA LEU A 179 -16.81 5.98 -4.22
C LEU A 179 -15.47 5.67 -3.53
N LEU A 180 -14.46 6.51 -3.73
CA LEU A 180 -13.13 6.30 -3.18
C LEU A 180 -13.13 6.37 -1.65
N VAL A 181 -13.68 7.44 -1.05
CA VAL A 181 -13.69 7.59 0.41
C VAL A 181 -14.62 6.57 1.07
N GLY A 182 -15.72 6.19 0.43
CA GLY A 182 -16.61 5.13 0.91
C GLY A 182 -15.95 3.76 0.88
N GLY A 183 -15.27 3.39 -0.22
CA GLY A 183 -14.53 2.14 -0.34
C GLY A 183 -13.42 2.02 0.72
N TRP A 184 -12.64 3.09 0.92
CA TRP A 184 -11.64 3.15 1.97
C TRP A 184 -12.26 3.13 3.38
N GLY A 185 -13.39 3.80 3.59
CA GLY A 185 -14.15 3.72 4.84
C GLY A 185 -14.52 2.27 5.18
N ILE A 186 -15.03 1.51 4.21
CA ILE A 186 -15.33 0.07 4.40
C ILE A 186 -14.06 -0.72 4.75
N ALA A 187 -12.99 -0.55 3.97
CA ALA A 187 -11.74 -1.27 4.19
C ALA A 187 -11.16 -1.02 5.59
N LEU A 188 -11.06 0.25 6.01
CA LEU A 188 -10.57 0.63 7.34
C LEU A 188 -11.48 0.12 8.46
N GLY A 189 -12.80 0.12 8.25
CA GLY A 189 -13.76 -0.44 9.18
C GLY A 189 -13.55 -1.93 9.40
N LEU A 190 -13.35 -2.68 8.33
CA LEU A 190 -13.04 -4.12 8.41
C LEU A 190 -11.73 -4.38 9.12
N ILE A 191 -10.66 -3.64 8.80
CA ILE A 191 -9.37 -3.72 9.49
C ILE A 191 -9.55 -3.42 10.98
N GLY A 192 -10.27 -2.34 11.31
CA GLY A 192 -10.53 -1.94 12.69
C GLY A 192 -11.33 -2.99 13.48
N ILE A 193 -12.40 -3.56 12.89
CA ILE A 193 -13.22 -4.61 13.52
C ILE A 193 -12.38 -5.86 13.80
N ILE A 194 -11.59 -6.32 12.81
CA ILE A 194 -10.69 -7.46 12.99
C ILE A 194 -9.64 -7.15 14.05
N GLY A 195 -9.08 -5.92 14.05
CA GLY A 195 -8.13 -5.45 15.05
C GLY A 195 -8.70 -5.48 16.47
N VAL A 196 -9.93 -4.98 16.67
CA VAL A 196 -10.62 -5.05 17.97
C VAL A 196 -10.81 -6.50 18.40
N TRP A 197 -11.36 -7.32 17.51
CA TRP A 197 -11.62 -8.73 17.82
C TRP A 197 -10.34 -9.47 18.22
N ARG A 198 -9.25 -9.33 17.47
CA ARG A 198 -7.97 -9.97 17.77
C ARG A 198 -7.31 -9.42 19.04
N SER A 199 -7.39 -8.09 19.25
CA SER A 199 -6.86 -7.46 20.46
C SER A 199 -7.57 -7.94 21.73
N LEU A 200 -8.87 -8.24 21.65
CA LEU A 200 -9.64 -8.79 22.78
C LEU A 200 -9.42 -10.31 22.98
N ALA A 201 -9.16 -11.05 21.88
CA ALA A 201 -9.08 -12.51 21.92
C ALA A 201 -7.70 -13.06 22.34
N GLY A 202 -6.60 -12.36 22.11
CA GLY A 202 -5.32 -13.03 22.25
C GLY A 202 -4.07 -12.19 22.44
N GLY A 203 -4.17 -10.90 22.66
CA GLY A 203 -2.97 -10.12 22.95
C GLY A 203 -2.86 -8.79 22.23
N GLN A 204 -1.96 -7.99 22.71
CA GLN A 204 -1.74 -6.62 22.28
C GLN A 204 -0.26 -6.39 21.97
N PRO A 205 0.10 -5.82 20.83
CA PRO A 205 -0.74 -5.50 19.65
C PRO A 205 -1.10 -6.74 18.83
N ALA A 206 -2.23 -6.69 18.11
CA ALA A 206 -2.74 -7.78 17.29
C ALA A 206 -2.52 -7.50 15.81
N ASN A 207 -1.88 -8.44 15.10
CA ASN A 207 -1.68 -8.35 13.65
C ASN A 207 -2.99 -8.54 12.89
N VAL A 208 -3.28 -7.64 11.95
CA VAL A 208 -4.37 -7.76 10.99
C VAL A 208 -3.78 -8.13 9.64
N GLY A 209 -3.78 -9.41 9.33
CA GLY A 209 -3.19 -9.91 8.09
C GLY A 209 -3.58 -11.34 7.77
N ILE A 210 -3.14 -11.81 6.62
CA ILE A 210 -3.31 -13.17 6.13
C ILE A 210 -1.96 -13.86 6.17
N ARG A 211 -1.67 -14.59 7.25
CA ARG A 211 -0.38 -15.24 7.49
C ARG A 211 0.13 -16.11 6.33
N PRO A 212 -0.68 -16.96 5.69
CA PRO A 212 -0.20 -17.79 4.57
C PRO A 212 0.27 -16.99 3.36
N LEU A 213 -0.18 -15.74 3.20
CA LEU A 213 0.21 -14.84 2.11
C LEU A 213 1.22 -13.78 2.59
N GLU A 214 1.58 -13.82 3.87
CA GLU A 214 2.45 -12.84 4.52
C GLU A 214 1.99 -11.38 4.38
N PHE A 215 0.73 -11.14 4.01
CA PHE A 215 0.16 -9.81 3.97
C PHE A 215 -0.21 -9.34 5.37
N SER A 216 0.33 -8.19 5.76
CA SER A 216 -0.02 -7.50 6.99
C SER A 216 -0.55 -6.11 6.67
N LEU A 217 -1.70 -5.79 7.25
CA LEU A 217 -2.31 -4.46 7.22
C LEU A 217 -2.00 -3.67 8.50
N GLY A 218 -1.06 -4.15 9.30
CA GLY A 218 -0.56 -3.54 10.50
C GLY A 218 -0.92 -4.28 11.78
N ASP A 219 -0.28 -3.89 12.87
CA ASP A 219 -0.52 -4.36 14.22
C ASP A 219 -1.21 -3.27 15.02
N TYR A 220 -2.36 -3.59 15.58
CA TYR A 220 -3.17 -2.63 16.32
C TYR A 220 -3.39 -3.11 17.75
N ASN A 221 -3.23 -2.21 18.71
CA ASN A 221 -3.85 -2.38 20.01
C ASN A 221 -5.32 -1.94 19.95
N LEU A 222 -6.07 -2.14 21.05
CA LEU A 222 -7.48 -1.81 21.07
C LEU A 222 -7.75 -0.32 20.73
N ARG A 223 -6.89 0.60 21.18
CA ARG A 223 -7.02 2.04 20.90
C ARG A 223 -6.84 2.35 19.41
N GLY A 224 -5.81 1.78 18.78
CA GLY A 224 -5.54 1.96 17.36
C GLY A 224 -6.64 1.37 16.48
N ALA A 225 -7.17 0.20 16.84
CA ALA A 225 -8.28 -0.43 16.14
C ALA A 225 -9.59 0.38 16.26
N LEU A 226 -9.91 0.90 17.45
CA LEU A 226 -11.06 1.78 17.65
C LEU A 226 -10.90 3.12 16.90
N LEU A 227 -9.69 3.66 16.85
CA LEU A 227 -9.41 4.87 16.07
C LEU A 227 -9.63 4.64 14.58
N LEU A 228 -9.22 3.47 14.04
CA LEU A 228 -9.53 3.11 12.65
C LEU A 228 -11.03 3.04 12.39
N ILE A 229 -11.81 2.47 13.31
CA ILE A 229 -13.27 2.45 13.21
C ILE A 229 -13.84 3.87 13.21
N ALA A 230 -13.34 4.75 14.07
CA ALA A 230 -13.80 6.15 14.11
C ALA A 230 -13.49 6.89 12.79
N ILE A 231 -12.27 6.71 12.23
CA ILE A 231 -11.89 7.25 10.92
C ILE A 231 -12.79 6.66 9.83
N SER A 232 -13.03 5.35 9.84
CA SER A 232 -13.92 4.66 8.91
C SER A 232 -15.33 5.27 8.92
N LEU A 233 -15.92 5.42 10.09
CA LEU A 233 -17.27 5.99 10.23
C LEU A 233 -17.33 7.44 9.72
N ALA A 234 -16.31 8.25 9.99
CA ALA A 234 -16.22 9.61 9.46
C ALA A 234 -16.11 9.62 7.93
N MET A 235 -15.31 8.72 7.33
CA MET A 235 -15.18 8.57 5.88
C MET A 235 -16.48 8.07 5.23
N LEU A 236 -17.18 7.10 5.84
CA LEU A 236 -18.47 6.61 5.36
C LEU A 236 -19.55 7.69 5.45
N ALA A 237 -19.59 8.45 6.53
CA ALA A 237 -20.48 9.59 6.67
C ALA A 237 -20.17 10.68 5.63
N ALA A 238 -18.87 10.97 5.38
CA ALA A 238 -18.46 11.88 4.32
C ALA A 238 -18.93 11.40 2.94
N ALA A 239 -18.81 10.10 2.64
CA ALA A 239 -19.29 9.52 1.39
C ALA A 239 -20.79 9.66 1.22
N LYS A 240 -21.56 9.34 2.27
CA LYS A 240 -23.03 9.37 2.26
C LYS A 240 -23.57 10.80 2.18
N LEU A 241 -23.07 11.69 3.04
CA LEU A 241 -23.56 13.05 3.17
C LEU A 241 -22.91 14.03 2.18
N GLY A 242 -21.79 13.67 1.56
CA GLY A 242 -21.03 14.55 0.67
C GLY A 242 -20.26 15.65 1.40
N LEU A 243 -20.05 15.52 2.72
CA LEU A 243 -19.49 16.55 3.57
C LEU A 243 -17.96 16.53 3.57
N ARG A 244 -17.36 17.56 3.00
CA ARG A 244 -15.91 17.77 2.96
C ARG A 244 -15.26 17.75 4.35
N ILE A 245 -15.90 18.39 5.33
CA ILE A 245 -15.34 18.52 6.68
C ILE A 245 -15.06 17.16 7.34
N LEU A 246 -15.93 16.17 7.13
CA LEU A 246 -15.75 14.83 7.70
C LEU A 246 -14.57 14.09 7.04
N ALA A 247 -14.40 14.22 5.72
CA ALA A 247 -13.28 13.62 5.02
C ALA A 247 -11.94 14.24 5.45
N VAL A 248 -11.90 15.58 5.58
CA VAL A 248 -10.70 16.31 6.01
C VAL A 248 -10.39 16.05 7.49
N ALA A 249 -11.40 16.00 8.37
CA ALA A 249 -11.20 15.67 9.77
C ALA A 249 -10.65 14.24 9.95
N ALA A 250 -11.23 13.25 9.23
CA ALA A 250 -10.72 11.88 9.22
C ALA A 250 -9.25 11.83 8.75
N ALA A 251 -8.90 12.59 7.71
CA ALA A 251 -7.54 12.69 7.21
C ALA A 251 -6.59 13.32 8.24
N ALA A 252 -6.99 14.41 8.89
CA ALA A 252 -6.17 15.07 9.92
C ALA A 252 -5.89 14.13 11.10
N VAL A 253 -6.90 13.41 11.57
CA VAL A 253 -6.75 12.41 12.63
C VAL A 253 -5.80 11.29 12.19
N ALA A 254 -5.94 10.82 10.95
CA ALA A 254 -5.06 9.78 10.38
C ALA A 254 -3.60 10.25 10.28
N VAL A 255 -3.35 11.51 9.88
CA VAL A 255 -1.99 12.09 9.87
C VAL A 255 -1.39 12.09 11.26
N VAL A 256 -2.14 12.57 12.26
CA VAL A 256 -1.66 12.60 13.66
C VAL A 256 -1.37 11.20 14.17
N ALA A 257 -2.23 10.22 13.84
CA ALA A 257 -2.00 8.82 14.19
C ALA A 257 -0.72 8.25 13.56
N ALA A 258 -0.51 8.48 12.26
CA ALA A 258 0.69 8.05 11.55
C ALA A 258 1.96 8.66 12.16
N ILE A 259 1.99 9.97 12.38
CA ILE A 259 3.11 10.69 13.01
C ILE A 259 3.39 10.12 14.40
N SER A 260 2.32 9.91 15.21
CA SER A 260 2.45 9.34 16.56
C SER A 260 3.14 7.98 16.54
N ILE A 261 2.80 7.11 15.57
CA ILE A 261 3.42 5.79 15.43
C ILE A 261 4.89 5.94 15.01
N TYR A 262 5.21 6.75 14.01
CA TYR A 262 6.60 6.98 13.57
C TYR A 262 7.49 7.50 14.70
N LEU A 263 7.00 8.41 15.54
CA LEU A 263 7.76 8.94 16.68
C LEU A 263 7.97 7.92 17.82
N GLN A 264 7.23 6.81 17.80
CA GLN A 264 7.29 5.78 18.84
C GLN A 264 7.95 4.47 18.35
N ILE A 265 8.44 4.42 17.11
CA ILE A 265 9.14 3.24 16.58
C ILE A 265 10.31 2.86 17.48
N GLY A 266 10.44 1.57 17.77
CA GLY A 266 11.48 1.03 18.66
C GLY A 266 11.19 1.19 20.15
N ARG A 267 10.06 1.79 20.55
CA ARG A 267 9.63 1.90 21.95
C ARG A 267 8.67 0.79 22.34
N THR A 268 8.74 0.34 23.59
CA THR A 268 7.74 -0.54 24.16
C THR A 268 6.47 0.26 24.52
N GLY A 269 5.29 -0.33 24.30
CA GLY A 269 4.02 0.28 24.69
C GLY A 269 3.53 1.41 23.77
N VAL A 270 3.68 1.24 22.48
CA VAL A 270 3.18 2.18 21.46
C VAL A 270 1.67 2.44 21.64
N TRP A 271 1.29 3.72 21.63
CA TRP A 271 -0.05 4.17 22.03
C TRP A 271 -1.20 3.62 21.16
N LEU A 272 -0.98 3.47 19.84
CA LEU A 272 -2.00 3.00 18.89
C LEU A 272 -1.75 1.60 18.34
N GLY A 273 -0.69 0.92 18.76
CA GLY A 273 -0.13 -0.25 18.10
C GLY A 273 1.13 0.15 17.33
N GLY A 274 1.92 -0.78 16.79
CA GLY A 274 3.30 -0.47 16.71
C GLY A 274 4.08 -0.75 15.47
N THR A 275 3.50 -0.92 14.29
CA THR A 275 4.32 -1.20 13.10
C THR A 275 4.30 -0.06 12.08
N LEU A 276 5.33 -0.05 11.24
CA LEU A 276 5.43 0.85 10.09
C LEU A 276 4.28 0.66 9.12
N THR A 277 3.79 -0.58 8.97
CA THR A 277 2.57 -0.89 8.19
C THR A 277 1.33 -0.24 8.76
N THR A 278 1.19 -0.22 10.08
CA THR A 278 0.09 0.50 10.74
C THR A 278 0.12 1.98 10.39
N ALA A 279 1.31 2.60 10.45
CA ALA A 279 1.48 3.99 10.07
C ALA A 279 1.14 4.23 8.59
N ALA A 280 1.59 3.35 7.68
CA ALA A 280 1.29 3.45 6.25
C ALA A 280 -0.22 3.35 5.96
N VAL A 281 -0.97 2.51 6.66
CA VAL A 281 -2.44 2.43 6.54
C VAL A 281 -3.10 3.74 6.95
N PHE A 282 -2.66 4.37 8.05
CA PHE A 282 -3.14 5.71 8.42
C PHE A 282 -2.76 6.77 7.39
N VAL A 283 -1.56 6.70 6.80
CA VAL A 283 -1.17 7.61 5.70
C VAL A 283 -2.07 7.41 4.48
N CYS A 284 -2.42 6.18 4.12
CA CYS A 284 -3.39 5.91 3.05
C CYS A 284 -4.75 6.58 3.34
N ALA A 285 -5.26 6.43 4.57
CA ALA A 285 -6.51 7.07 4.99
C ALA A 285 -6.44 8.60 4.86
N ALA A 286 -5.31 9.19 5.25
CA ALA A 286 -5.05 10.63 5.14
C ALA A 286 -5.05 11.10 3.68
N VAL A 287 -4.30 10.43 2.81
CA VAL A 287 -4.21 10.75 1.38
C VAL A 287 -5.59 10.71 0.71
N VAL A 288 -6.34 9.64 0.97
CA VAL A 288 -7.69 9.47 0.41
C VAL A 288 -8.67 10.51 0.95
N GLY A 289 -8.65 10.76 2.27
CA GLY A 289 -9.53 11.74 2.89
C GLY A 289 -9.28 13.17 2.39
N LEU A 290 -8.01 13.57 2.24
CA LEU A 290 -7.63 14.87 1.67
C LEU A 290 -8.01 14.97 0.19
N ALA A 291 -7.69 13.95 -0.61
CA ALA A 291 -8.01 13.95 -2.04
C ALA A 291 -9.51 13.99 -2.28
N ALA A 292 -10.29 13.16 -1.59
CA ALA A 292 -11.75 13.17 -1.71
C ALA A 292 -12.35 14.48 -1.18
N GLY A 293 -11.87 14.97 -0.04
CA GLY A 293 -12.30 16.23 0.54
C GLY A 293 -12.10 17.42 -0.39
N SER A 294 -11.05 17.43 -1.21
CA SER A 294 -10.81 18.50 -2.19
C SER A 294 -11.86 18.59 -3.31
N ARG A 295 -12.65 17.51 -3.51
CA ARG A 295 -13.68 17.40 -4.55
C ARG A 295 -15.10 17.37 -4.00
N MET A 296 -15.26 17.39 -2.68
CA MET A 296 -16.54 17.51 -1.99
C MET A 296 -16.89 19.00 -1.71
N THR A 297 -18.16 19.29 -1.56
CA THR A 297 -18.63 20.64 -1.21
C THR A 297 -18.42 20.93 0.29
N TRP A 298 -18.16 22.18 0.62
CA TRP A 298 -18.47 22.70 1.94
C TRP A 298 -19.99 22.68 2.14
N VAL A 299 -20.44 22.56 3.37
CA VAL A 299 -21.84 22.89 3.69
C VAL A 299 -21.97 24.39 3.42
N GLU A 300 -22.54 24.76 2.26
CA GLU A 300 -23.04 26.11 2.09
C GLU A 300 -24.20 26.23 3.07
N GLY A 301 -24.13 27.20 3.96
CA GLY A 301 -24.89 27.36 5.17
C GLY A 301 -26.37 26.96 5.09
N ALA A 302 -26.78 26.18 6.09
CA ALA A 302 -28.18 26.03 6.43
C ALA A 302 -28.72 27.34 7.00
#